data_1c7ca7710013730e18a5662070e6bc08
#
_entry.id   1c7ca7710013730e18a5662070e6bc08
#
_cell.length_a   1.000
_cell.length_b   1.000
_cell.length_c   1.000
_cell.angle_alpha   90.00
_cell.angle_beta   90.00
_cell.angle_gamma   90.00
#
_symmetry.space_group_name_H-M   'P 1'
#
loop_
_entity.id
_entity.type
_entity.pdbx_description
1 polymer ?
#
loop_
_entity_poly.entity_id
_entity_poly.type
_entity_poly.pdbx_seq_one_letter_code
_entity_poly.pdbx_strand_id
1 'polypeptide(L)'
;MRHAGHIEAPNWHPDGYLIVNGDGGLFRVAFDNPVLEPIDTGFAKACNNDHGISPDGATLVISDKSRTVKSCIYTVPVAGGMPRRITADVPSWWHGWSPDGTTLVYVGARGDRVIRLYTMDLKTQTETMVCDGFDHVDGPDYSPDGQWIWFNGEREGQVELWRVRPDGTDLEQMTDDDLVNWFPHPSPDGKHVLFLAYPVGTQGHPANLDVRLRLMPLAGGPPRDIAKLFGGQGTINVPCWSPDAKCFAFMRYVA
;
A
#
# COMPACT_ATOMS: atom_id res chain seq x y z
N MET A 1 -8.15 -5.34 18.61
CA MET A 1 -9.60 -5.05 18.46
C MET A 1 -10.27 -6.17 17.67
N ARG A 2 -11.53 -6.49 17.91
CA ARG A 2 -12.38 -7.30 17.03
C ARG A 2 -13.54 -6.44 16.55
N HIS A 3 -13.86 -6.51 15.26
CA HIS A 3 -14.96 -5.79 14.64
C HIS A 3 -15.82 -6.75 13.83
N ALA A 4 -17.16 -6.58 13.85
CA ALA A 4 -18.08 -7.46 13.14
C ALA A 4 -18.20 -7.13 11.63
N GLY A 5 -17.84 -5.90 11.25
CA GLY A 5 -17.79 -5.46 9.85
C GLY A 5 -16.44 -5.72 9.20
N HIS A 6 -16.39 -5.53 7.89
CA HIS A 6 -15.15 -5.63 7.13
C HIS A 6 -14.34 -4.35 7.29
N ILE A 7 -13.14 -4.47 7.86
CA ILE A 7 -12.15 -3.39 7.95
C ILE A 7 -10.80 -3.89 7.44
N GLU A 8 -10.06 -3.03 6.76
CA GLU A 8 -8.87 -3.39 6.00
C GLU A 8 -7.73 -2.37 6.19
N ALA A 9 -6.53 -2.77 5.77
CA ALA A 9 -5.40 -1.90 5.47
C ALA A 9 -5.05 -0.93 6.61
N PRO A 10 -4.55 -1.42 7.76
CA PRO A 10 -4.19 -0.58 8.88
C PRO A 10 -2.93 0.24 8.58
N ASN A 11 -3.06 1.56 8.55
CA ASN A 11 -1.98 2.49 8.34
C ASN A 11 -1.66 3.23 9.65
N TRP A 12 -0.39 3.25 10.05
CA TRP A 12 0.03 3.77 11.36
C TRP A 12 0.31 5.28 11.31
N HIS A 13 -0.43 6.06 12.10
CA HIS A 13 -0.19 7.51 12.20
C HIS A 13 0.96 7.82 13.17
N PRO A 14 1.82 8.83 12.89
CA PRO A 14 2.90 9.23 13.79
C PRO A 14 2.47 9.54 15.23
N ASP A 15 1.28 10.06 15.44
CA ASP A 15 0.71 10.36 16.76
C ASP A 15 0.20 9.12 17.53
N GLY A 16 0.42 7.90 17.02
CA GLY A 16 0.12 6.67 17.76
C GLY A 16 -1.35 6.23 17.69
N TYR A 17 -1.96 6.27 16.53
CA TYR A 17 -3.24 5.63 16.22
C TYR A 17 -3.20 4.99 14.83
N LEU A 18 -4.19 4.18 14.51
CA LEU A 18 -4.33 3.59 13.17
C LEU A 18 -5.40 4.33 12.36
N ILE A 19 -5.20 4.35 11.04
CA ILE A 19 -6.27 4.60 10.07
C ILE A 19 -6.56 3.31 9.35
N VAL A 20 -7.84 2.99 9.19
CA VAL A 20 -8.33 1.79 8.52
C VAL A 20 -9.43 2.15 7.53
N ASN A 21 -9.60 1.32 6.51
CA ASN A 21 -10.72 1.42 5.57
C ASN A 21 -11.84 0.44 5.98
N GLY A 22 -13.08 0.82 5.72
CA GLY A 22 -14.25 -0.04 5.87
C GLY A 22 -15.48 0.57 5.21
N ASP A 23 -16.25 -0.23 4.50
CA ASP A 23 -17.49 0.18 3.82
C ASP A 23 -17.37 1.46 2.96
N GLY A 24 -16.21 1.63 2.33
CA GLY A 24 -15.91 2.81 1.49
C GLY A 24 -15.57 4.10 2.26
N GLY A 25 -15.49 4.05 3.57
CA GLY A 25 -15.04 5.14 4.46
C GLY A 25 -13.68 4.89 5.07
N LEU A 26 -13.10 5.92 5.70
CA LEU A 26 -11.92 5.82 6.54
C LEU A 26 -12.25 6.09 7.99
N PHE A 27 -11.54 5.39 8.88
CA PHE A 27 -11.75 5.50 10.32
C PHE A 27 -10.41 5.62 11.04
N ARG A 28 -10.38 6.46 12.07
CA ARG A 28 -9.34 6.49 13.07
C ARG A 28 -9.63 5.45 14.15
N VAL A 29 -8.57 4.79 14.63
CA VAL A 29 -8.62 3.82 15.72
C VAL A 29 -7.51 4.11 16.72
N ALA A 30 -7.86 4.64 17.89
CA ALA A 30 -6.90 4.86 18.97
C ALA A 30 -6.55 3.56 19.69
N PHE A 31 -5.31 3.43 20.20
CA PHE A 31 -4.88 2.18 20.85
C PHE A 31 -5.48 2.01 22.27
N ASP A 32 -5.69 3.10 22.98
CA ASP A 32 -6.24 3.11 24.33
C ASP A 32 -7.77 2.97 24.34
N ASN A 33 -8.44 3.38 23.27
CA ASN A 33 -9.88 3.25 23.09
C ASN A 33 -10.19 2.83 21.63
N PRO A 34 -10.09 1.53 21.29
CA PRO A 34 -10.13 1.06 19.91
C PRO A 34 -11.56 0.99 19.35
N VAL A 35 -12.16 2.16 19.14
CA VAL A 35 -13.42 2.35 18.41
C VAL A 35 -13.17 2.94 17.04
N LEU A 36 -14.05 2.68 16.09
CA LEU A 36 -14.01 3.27 14.76
C LEU A 36 -14.57 4.69 14.81
N GLU A 37 -13.69 5.69 14.75
CA GLU A 37 -14.07 7.11 14.64
C GLU A 37 -14.02 7.51 13.16
N PRO A 38 -15.16 7.84 12.53
CA PRO A 38 -15.16 8.15 11.10
C PRO A 38 -14.41 9.44 10.80
N ILE A 39 -13.62 9.40 9.71
CA ILE A 39 -12.96 10.59 9.16
C ILE A 39 -13.86 11.16 8.07
N ASP A 40 -14.14 12.46 8.12
CA ASP A 40 -14.89 13.11 7.06
C ASP A 40 -14.03 13.24 5.81
N THR A 41 -14.36 12.47 4.78
CA THR A 41 -13.72 12.50 3.47
C THR A 41 -14.58 13.23 2.43
N GLY A 42 -15.45 14.13 2.84
CA GLY A 42 -16.31 14.93 1.98
C GLY A 42 -17.15 14.04 1.04
N PHE A 43 -16.98 14.20 -0.27
CA PHE A 43 -17.69 13.41 -1.28
C PHE A 43 -17.16 11.98 -1.46
N ALA A 44 -15.93 11.68 -1.02
CA ALA A 44 -15.29 10.37 -1.22
C ALA A 44 -15.88 9.35 -0.24
N LYS A 45 -16.81 8.55 -0.73
CA LYS A 45 -17.56 7.54 0.03
C LYS A 45 -17.47 6.14 -0.57
N ALA A 46 -16.56 5.98 -1.54
CA ALA A 46 -16.27 4.72 -2.21
C ALA A 46 -14.74 4.51 -2.27
N CYS A 47 -14.06 4.81 -1.15
CA CYS A 47 -12.63 4.53 -0.96
C CYS A 47 -12.43 3.02 -0.93
N ASN A 48 -11.36 2.56 -1.58
CA ASN A 48 -10.86 1.22 -1.41
C ASN A 48 -9.78 1.18 -0.30
N ASN A 49 -9.11 0.06 -0.14
CA ASN A 49 -8.07 -0.13 0.88
C ASN A 49 -6.71 0.54 0.55
N ASP A 50 -6.57 1.21 -0.62
CA ASP A 50 -5.34 1.91 -1.00
C ASP A 50 -5.41 3.35 -0.48
N HIS A 51 -5.02 3.53 0.76
CA HIS A 51 -4.97 4.82 1.44
C HIS A 51 -3.69 4.93 2.28
N GLY A 52 -3.31 6.14 2.64
CA GLY A 52 -2.16 6.32 3.51
C GLY A 52 -1.97 7.74 4.02
N ILE A 53 -0.97 7.87 4.89
CA ILE A 53 -0.66 9.08 5.62
C ILE A 53 0.65 9.65 5.08
N SER A 54 0.71 10.97 4.88
CA SER A 54 1.96 11.67 4.56
C SER A 54 2.98 11.52 5.69
N PRO A 55 4.29 11.60 5.39
CA PRO A 55 5.34 11.45 6.42
C PRO A 55 5.23 12.44 7.59
N ASP A 56 4.65 13.63 7.36
CA ASP A 56 4.39 14.62 8.41
C ASP A 56 3.09 14.40 9.20
N GLY A 57 2.31 13.38 8.83
CA GLY A 57 1.04 13.05 9.48
C GLY A 57 -0.13 13.97 9.15
N ALA A 58 0.03 14.99 8.30
CA ALA A 58 -0.98 16.02 8.11
C ALA A 58 -2.00 15.71 7.01
N THR A 59 -1.64 14.84 6.07
CA THR A 59 -2.43 14.59 4.86
C THR A 59 -2.68 13.09 4.65
N LEU A 60 -3.93 12.74 4.33
CA LEU A 60 -4.29 11.42 3.82
C LEU A 60 -4.27 11.44 2.30
N VAL A 61 -3.80 10.35 1.70
CA VAL A 61 -4.09 9.98 0.32
C VAL A 61 -5.12 8.88 0.32
N ILE A 62 -6.07 8.97 -0.58
CA ILE A 62 -7.16 7.99 -0.76
C ILE A 62 -7.33 7.66 -2.24
N SER A 63 -7.65 6.42 -2.51
CA SER A 63 -8.10 5.94 -3.82
C SER A 63 -9.61 5.78 -3.78
N ASP A 64 -10.36 6.63 -4.49
CA ASP A 64 -11.83 6.70 -4.42
C ASP A 64 -12.45 6.71 -5.82
N LYS A 65 -13.64 6.12 -5.95
CA LYS A 65 -14.41 6.06 -7.22
C LYS A 65 -15.75 6.78 -7.17
N SER A 66 -16.03 7.61 -6.16
CA SER A 66 -17.33 8.29 -6.01
C SER A 66 -17.65 9.26 -7.13
N ARG A 67 -16.65 9.91 -7.73
CA ARG A 67 -16.80 10.87 -8.83
C ARG A 67 -16.26 10.39 -10.18
N THR A 68 -15.69 9.20 -10.22
CA THR A 68 -15.10 8.59 -11.41
C THR A 68 -15.60 7.16 -11.54
N VAL A 69 -15.69 6.62 -12.77
CA VAL A 69 -16.11 5.23 -12.98
C VAL A 69 -15.08 4.23 -12.43
N LYS A 70 -13.82 4.68 -12.31
CA LYS A 70 -12.68 3.90 -11.82
C LYS A 70 -11.96 4.66 -10.73
N SER A 71 -11.12 3.96 -9.95
CA SER A 71 -10.34 4.54 -8.86
C SER A 71 -9.49 5.74 -9.32
N CYS A 72 -9.51 6.80 -8.52
CA CYS A 72 -8.77 8.03 -8.71
C CYS A 72 -8.12 8.44 -7.40
N ILE A 73 -6.92 8.98 -7.44
CA ILE A 73 -6.18 9.38 -6.24
C ILE A 73 -6.55 10.83 -5.86
N TYR A 74 -6.85 11.00 -4.58
CA TYR A 74 -7.13 12.30 -3.95
C TYR A 74 -6.30 12.46 -2.68
N THR A 75 -6.05 13.72 -2.29
CA THR A 75 -5.55 14.07 -0.96
C THR A 75 -6.64 14.72 -0.14
N VAL A 76 -6.64 14.50 1.17
CA VAL A 76 -7.56 15.12 2.14
C VAL A 76 -6.80 15.40 3.44
N PRO A 77 -7.06 16.49 4.20
CA PRO A 77 -6.45 16.68 5.50
C PRO A 77 -6.75 15.49 6.43
N VAL A 78 -5.80 15.10 7.29
CA VAL A 78 -6.02 14.01 8.27
C VAL A 78 -7.19 14.30 9.23
N ALA A 79 -7.45 15.59 9.49
CA ALA A 79 -8.60 16.03 10.28
C ALA A 79 -9.95 15.94 9.54
N GLY A 80 -9.93 15.53 8.28
CA GLY A 80 -11.10 15.49 7.41
C GLY A 80 -11.26 16.74 6.56
N GLY A 81 -12.16 16.66 5.58
CA GLY A 81 -12.48 17.78 4.68
C GLY A 81 -12.74 17.36 3.24
N MET A 82 -12.73 18.32 2.34
CA MET A 82 -12.99 18.09 0.91
C MET A 82 -11.74 17.54 0.20
N PRO A 83 -11.84 16.38 -0.46
CA PRO A 83 -10.73 15.81 -1.21
C PRO A 83 -10.32 16.67 -2.40
N ARG A 84 -9.00 16.82 -2.59
CA ARG A 84 -8.38 17.42 -3.77
C ARG A 84 -7.88 16.31 -4.70
N ARG A 85 -8.30 16.34 -5.95
CA ARG A 85 -7.88 15.38 -6.95
C ARG A 85 -6.39 15.51 -7.28
N ILE A 86 -5.70 14.37 -7.39
CA ILE A 86 -4.26 14.29 -7.74
C ILE A 86 -4.08 13.73 -9.15
N THR A 87 -4.64 12.55 -9.47
CA THR A 87 -4.45 11.93 -10.78
C THR A 87 -5.49 12.41 -11.78
N ALA A 88 -5.04 12.85 -12.96
CA ALA A 88 -5.93 13.20 -14.08
C ALA A 88 -6.51 11.95 -14.73
N ASP A 89 -5.68 10.91 -14.92
CA ASP A 89 -6.06 9.68 -15.56
C ASP A 89 -6.49 8.61 -14.57
N VAL A 90 -7.40 7.74 -14.98
CA VAL A 90 -7.96 6.65 -14.21
C VAL A 90 -7.98 5.35 -15.01
N PRO A 91 -7.81 4.15 -14.40
CA PRO A 91 -7.66 3.94 -12.96
C PRO A 91 -6.29 4.33 -12.43
N SER A 92 -6.25 4.74 -11.16
CA SER A 92 -5.04 4.94 -10.38
C SER A 92 -5.32 4.50 -8.95
N TRP A 93 -4.38 3.73 -8.34
CA TRP A 93 -4.46 3.22 -6.98
C TRP A 93 -3.18 3.58 -6.23
N TRP A 94 -3.33 4.29 -5.13
CA TRP A 94 -2.20 4.77 -4.33
C TRP A 94 -1.62 3.65 -3.46
N HIS A 95 -0.28 3.73 -3.22
CA HIS A 95 0.40 2.80 -2.31
C HIS A 95 1.45 3.45 -1.41
N GLY A 96 2.18 4.47 -1.85
CA GLY A 96 3.27 5.00 -1.05
C GLY A 96 3.57 6.48 -1.24
N TRP A 97 4.23 7.04 -0.23
CA TRP A 97 4.81 8.38 -0.22
C TRP A 97 6.33 8.28 -0.33
N SER A 98 6.95 9.23 -1.05
CA SER A 98 8.40 9.47 -0.86
C SER A 98 8.66 9.94 0.57
N PRO A 99 9.82 9.61 1.18
CA PRO A 99 10.12 9.98 2.57
C PRO A 99 10.12 11.48 2.84
N ASP A 100 10.38 12.29 1.82
CA ASP A 100 10.35 13.77 1.88
C ASP A 100 8.93 14.35 1.70
N GLY A 101 7.92 13.50 1.44
CA GLY A 101 6.53 13.91 1.27
C GLY A 101 6.23 14.68 -0.02
N THR A 102 7.13 14.71 -0.99
CA THR A 102 6.95 15.48 -2.23
C THR A 102 6.37 14.69 -3.39
N THR A 103 6.46 13.35 -3.33
CA THR A 103 6.11 12.46 -4.44
C THR A 103 5.23 11.30 -3.94
N LEU A 104 4.23 10.95 -4.73
CA LEU A 104 3.44 9.74 -4.54
C LEU A 104 3.94 8.64 -5.47
N VAL A 105 3.91 7.38 -5.00
CA VAL A 105 4.05 6.21 -5.85
C VAL A 105 2.73 5.42 -5.85
N TYR A 106 2.35 4.94 -7.02
CA TYR A 106 1.07 4.29 -7.22
C TYR A 106 1.07 3.41 -8.48
N VAL A 107 0.05 2.59 -8.62
CA VAL A 107 -0.18 1.84 -9.86
C VAL A 107 -1.37 2.40 -10.61
N GLY A 108 -1.34 2.27 -11.93
CA GLY A 108 -2.41 2.75 -12.80
C GLY A 108 -2.36 2.12 -14.18
N ALA A 109 -3.49 2.18 -14.89
CA ALA A 109 -3.56 1.79 -16.30
C ALA A 109 -3.80 3.01 -17.17
N ARG A 110 -3.10 3.10 -18.28
CA ARG A 110 -3.24 4.16 -19.26
C ARG A 110 -3.77 3.57 -20.59
N GLY A 111 -3.60 4.20 -21.70
CA GLY A 111 -4.22 3.90 -22.99
C GLY A 111 -4.32 2.42 -23.39
N ASP A 112 -3.33 1.61 -23.13
CA ASP A 112 -3.27 0.16 -23.44
C ASP A 112 -3.88 -0.75 -22.36
N ARG A 113 -4.32 -0.17 -21.23
CA ARG A 113 -4.92 -0.86 -20.08
C ARG A 113 -3.95 -1.77 -19.28
N VAL A 114 -2.68 -1.74 -19.56
CA VAL A 114 -1.67 -2.44 -18.76
C VAL A 114 -1.42 -1.63 -17.48
N ILE A 115 -1.42 -2.32 -16.33
CA ILE A 115 -1.12 -1.70 -15.03
C ILE A 115 0.39 -1.56 -14.90
N ARG A 116 0.83 -0.32 -14.67
CA ARG A 116 2.23 0.05 -14.51
C ARG A 116 2.46 0.87 -13.26
N LEU A 117 3.71 0.98 -12.88
CA LEU A 117 4.19 1.78 -11.77
C LEU A 117 4.41 3.23 -12.21
N TYR A 118 3.83 4.16 -11.46
CA TYR A 118 3.94 5.61 -11.70
C TYR A 118 4.34 6.35 -10.43
N THR A 119 4.99 7.48 -10.64
CA THR A 119 5.17 8.51 -9.61
C THR A 119 4.45 9.80 -10.01
N MET A 120 4.06 10.59 -8.99
CA MET A 120 3.46 11.92 -9.15
C MET A 120 4.20 12.92 -8.28
N ASP A 121 4.90 13.86 -8.88
CA ASP A 121 5.41 15.03 -8.18
C ASP A 121 4.25 15.96 -7.80
N LEU A 122 4.05 16.19 -6.52
CA LEU A 122 2.90 16.95 -6.01
C LEU A 122 2.99 18.46 -6.27
N LYS A 123 4.20 18.97 -6.45
CA LYS A 123 4.43 20.39 -6.74
C LYS A 123 4.19 20.72 -8.21
N THR A 124 4.78 19.95 -9.10
CA THR A 124 4.69 20.16 -10.55
C THR A 124 3.46 19.49 -11.17
N GLN A 125 2.83 18.54 -10.46
CA GLN A 125 1.75 17.67 -10.97
C GLN A 125 2.21 16.85 -12.18
N THR A 126 3.47 16.45 -12.20
CA THR A 126 4.06 15.64 -13.27
C THR A 126 3.95 14.16 -12.91
N GLU A 127 3.25 13.41 -13.77
CA GLU A 127 3.20 11.95 -13.73
C GLU A 127 4.38 11.37 -14.52
N THR A 128 5.08 10.39 -13.96
CA THR A 128 6.19 9.69 -14.61
C THR A 128 6.00 8.19 -14.47
N MET A 129 6.06 7.45 -15.56
CA MET A 129 6.11 5.98 -15.54
C MET A 129 7.51 5.55 -15.09
N VAL A 130 7.57 4.70 -14.05
CA VAL A 130 8.84 4.26 -13.45
C VAL A 130 9.39 3.00 -14.13
N CYS A 131 8.55 2.00 -14.34
CA CYS A 131 8.98 0.77 -15.03
C CYS A 131 7.86 0.12 -15.84
N ASP A 132 8.27 -0.74 -16.78
CA ASP A 132 7.43 -1.54 -17.67
C ASP A 132 7.95 -2.98 -17.74
N GLY A 133 7.31 -3.84 -18.56
CA GLY A 133 7.76 -5.22 -18.80
C GLY A 133 7.30 -6.22 -17.76
N PHE A 134 6.19 -5.95 -17.08
CA PHE A 134 5.46 -6.86 -16.22
C PHE A 134 4.06 -7.11 -16.76
N ASP A 135 3.52 -8.30 -16.50
CA ASP A 135 2.12 -8.64 -16.80
C ASP A 135 1.18 -7.88 -15.85
N HIS A 136 1.60 -7.73 -14.59
CA HIS A 136 0.92 -6.94 -13.57
C HIS A 136 1.93 -6.42 -12.53
N VAL A 137 1.68 -5.23 -11.98
CA VAL A 137 2.42 -4.66 -10.85
C VAL A 137 1.47 -4.10 -9.82
N ASP A 138 1.85 -4.17 -8.53
CA ASP A 138 1.04 -3.61 -7.44
C ASP A 138 1.90 -3.31 -6.19
N GLY A 139 1.29 -2.70 -5.18
CA GLY A 139 1.83 -2.50 -3.85
C GLY A 139 3.17 -1.75 -3.75
N PRO A 140 3.41 -0.69 -4.56
CA PRO A 140 4.69 0.01 -4.47
C PRO A 140 4.83 0.82 -3.18
N ASP A 141 6.01 0.74 -2.54
CA ASP A 141 6.37 1.52 -1.38
C ASP A 141 7.83 1.98 -1.44
N TYR A 142 8.14 3.17 -0.94
CA TYR A 142 9.50 3.69 -0.92
C TYR A 142 10.34 3.05 0.20
N SER A 143 11.63 2.84 -0.05
CA SER A 143 12.59 2.66 1.03
C SER A 143 12.73 3.94 1.84
N PRO A 144 13.05 3.88 3.15
CA PRO A 144 13.07 5.06 4.02
C PRO A 144 14.15 6.08 3.65
N ASP A 145 15.17 5.68 2.89
CA ASP A 145 16.19 6.57 2.31
C ASP A 145 15.79 7.18 0.96
N GLY A 146 14.61 6.82 0.44
CA GLY A 146 14.10 7.28 -0.86
C GLY A 146 14.83 6.74 -2.07
N GLN A 147 15.81 5.83 -1.89
CA GLN A 147 16.66 5.35 -2.98
C GLN A 147 16.00 4.27 -3.83
N TRP A 148 15.00 3.58 -3.30
CA TRP A 148 14.33 2.47 -3.94
C TRP A 148 12.82 2.58 -3.83
N ILE A 149 12.12 2.09 -4.85
CA ILE A 149 10.71 1.75 -4.82
C ILE A 149 10.62 0.23 -4.85
N TRP A 150 10.06 -0.36 -3.80
CA TRP A 150 9.74 -1.77 -3.70
C TRP A 150 8.34 -2.01 -4.24
N PHE A 151 8.08 -3.11 -4.92
CA PHE A 151 6.76 -3.46 -5.44
C PHE A 151 6.67 -4.97 -5.67
N ASN A 152 5.48 -5.49 -5.86
CA ASN A 152 5.29 -6.82 -6.41
C ASN A 152 5.03 -6.73 -7.91
N GLY A 153 5.68 -7.62 -8.66
CA GLY A 153 5.58 -7.70 -10.12
C GLY A 153 5.36 -9.11 -10.59
N GLU A 154 4.38 -9.28 -11.50
CA GLU A 154 4.09 -10.56 -12.14
C GLU A 154 4.83 -10.66 -13.47
N ARG A 155 5.55 -11.77 -13.64
CA ARG A 155 6.15 -12.20 -14.90
C ARG A 155 5.93 -13.69 -15.09
N GLU A 156 5.48 -14.08 -16.27
CA GLU A 156 5.28 -15.49 -16.61
C GLU A 156 4.36 -16.25 -15.61
N GLY A 157 3.38 -15.54 -15.02
CA GLY A 157 2.43 -16.06 -14.05
C GLY A 157 2.97 -16.24 -12.62
N GLN A 158 4.20 -15.77 -12.34
CA GLN A 158 4.79 -15.77 -11.00
C GLN A 158 4.87 -14.34 -10.45
N VAL A 159 4.42 -14.12 -9.23
CA VAL A 159 4.45 -12.81 -8.56
C VAL A 159 5.56 -12.80 -7.52
N GLU A 160 6.54 -11.94 -7.74
CA GLU A 160 7.70 -11.77 -6.86
C GLU A 160 7.86 -10.32 -6.41
N LEU A 161 8.66 -10.10 -5.37
CA LEU A 161 9.06 -8.79 -4.96
C LEU A 161 10.22 -8.28 -5.82
N TRP A 162 10.11 -7.04 -6.21
CA TRP A 162 11.09 -6.30 -7.00
C TRP A 162 11.39 -4.97 -6.33
N ARG A 163 12.53 -4.38 -6.70
CA ARG A 163 12.81 -2.97 -6.42
C ARG A 163 13.44 -2.29 -7.63
N VAL A 164 13.22 -1.00 -7.74
CA VAL A 164 13.69 -0.16 -8.83
C VAL A 164 14.06 1.22 -8.28
N ARG A 165 15.00 1.91 -8.91
CA ARG A 165 15.25 3.33 -8.58
C ARG A 165 14.06 4.19 -8.98
N PRO A 166 13.80 5.33 -8.30
CA PRO A 166 12.69 6.22 -8.67
C PRO A 166 12.77 6.77 -10.10
N ASP A 167 13.95 6.79 -10.70
CA ASP A 167 14.16 7.17 -12.10
C ASP A 167 14.00 6.00 -13.10
N GLY A 168 13.62 4.80 -12.62
CA GLY A 168 13.41 3.61 -13.43
C GLY A 168 14.66 2.78 -13.72
N THR A 169 15.82 3.16 -13.18
CA THR A 169 17.07 2.38 -13.33
C THR A 169 17.20 1.28 -12.26
N ASP A 170 18.18 0.40 -12.42
CA ASP A 170 18.58 -0.63 -11.44
C ASP A 170 17.41 -1.53 -10.99
N LEU A 171 16.62 -2.07 -11.93
CA LEU A 171 15.57 -3.04 -11.61
C LEU A 171 16.15 -4.34 -11.08
N GLU A 172 15.77 -4.76 -9.87
CA GLU A 172 16.26 -5.96 -9.20
C GLU A 172 15.12 -6.83 -8.69
N GLN A 173 15.20 -8.15 -8.92
CA GLN A 173 14.31 -9.14 -8.29
C GLN A 173 14.82 -9.46 -6.89
N MET A 174 13.92 -9.44 -5.90
CA MET A 174 14.29 -9.56 -4.49
C MET A 174 13.83 -10.89 -3.85
N THR A 175 12.83 -11.54 -4.43
CA THR A 175 12.40 -12.89 -4.04
C THR A 175 12.37 -13.80 -5.27
N ASP A 176 12.59 -15.10 -5.02
CA ASP A 176 12.59 -16.16 -6.05
C ASP A 176 12.23 -17.46 -5.33
N ASP A 177 10.97 -17.59 -4.92
CA ASP A 177 10.47 -18.77 -4.23
C ASP A 177 9.11 -19.21 -4.78
N ASP A 178 8.61 -20.36 -4.34
CA ASP A 178 7.36 -20.93 -4.86
C ASP A 178 6.08 -20.19 -4.39
N LEU A 179 6.18 -19.27 -3.42
CA LEU A 179 5.04 -18.54 -2.89
C LEU A 179 4.70 -17.34 -3.79
N VAL A 180 3.52 -16.81 -3.64
CA VAL A 180 3.04 -15.64 -4.40
C VAL A 180 3.15 -14.41 -3.50
N ASN A 181 4.15 -13.56 -3.75
CA ASN A 181 4.62 -12.52 -2.83
C ASN A 181 4.03 -11.14 -3.15
N TRP A 182 3.35 -10.49 -2.17
CA TRP A 182 2.59 -9.25 -2.35
C TRP A 182 2.89 -8.20 -1.29
N PHE A 183 2.71 -6.91 -1.63
CA PHE A 183 2.70 -5.74 -0.74
C PHE A 183 3.96 -5.61 0.12
N PRO A 184 5.12 -5.34 -0.47
CA PRO A 184 6.35 -5.11 0.27
C PRO A 184 6.34 -3.75 0.97
N HIS A 185 6.53 -3.76 2.29
CA HIS A 185 6.63 -2.55 3.11
C HIS A 185 7.98 -2.46 3.80
N PRO A 186 8.92 -1.63 3.31
CA PRO A 186 10.18 -1.35 3.99
C PRO A 186 9.96 -0.77 5.40
N SER A 187 10.72 -1.25 6.38
CA SER A 187 10.65 -0.73 7.74
C SER A 187 11.29 0.66 7.84
N PRO A 188 10.75 1.60 8.65
CA PRO A 188 11.28 2.95 8.79
C PRO A 188 12.75 3.03 9.22
N ASP A 189 13.27 2.01 9.91
CA ASP A 189 14.69 1.93 10.31
C ASP A 189 15.63 1.41 9.21
N GLY A 190 15.10 1.09 8.02
CA GLY A 190 15.88 0.65 6.87
C GLY A 190 16.47 -0.75 6.98
N LYS A 191 15.96 -1.61 7.89
CA LYS A 191 16.54 -2.93 8.09
C LYS A 191 15.80 -4.07 7.43
N HIS A 192 14.48 -3.95 7.31
CA HIS A 192 13.63 -5.05 6.90
C HIS A 192 12.59 -4.64 5.84
N VAL A 193 12.05 -5.63 5.15
CA VAL A 193 10.83 -5.54 4.35
C VAL A 193 9.83 -6.55 4.88
N LEU A 194 8.64 -6.07 5.27
CA LEU A 194 7.49 -6.89 5.61
C LEU A 194 6.66 -7.10 4.34
N PHE A 195 6.16 -8.32 4.13
CA PHE A 195 5.31 -8.61 2.98
C PHE A 195 4.35 -9.78 3.24
N LEU A 196 3.36 -9.91 2.39
CA LEU A 196 2.36 -10.98 2.42
C LEU A 196 2.72 -12.05 1.40
N ALA A 197 2.63 -13.32 1.77
CA ALA A 197 2.82 -14.43 0.86
C ALA A 197 1.60 -15.35 0.86
N TYR A 198 1.10 -15.63 -0.33
CA TYR A 198 0.02 -16.57 -0.60
C TYR A 198 0.56 -17.97 -0.93
N PRO A 199 -0.30 -18.99 -0.83
CA PRO A 199 0.06 -20.34 -1.30
C PRO A 199 0.43 -20.36 -2.78
N VAL A 200 1.26 -21.33 -3.14
CA VAL A 200 1.65 -21.62 -4.54
C VAL A 200 0.43 -21.68 -5.46
N GLY A 201 0.49 -21.03 -6.61
CA GLY A 201 -0.56 -21.04 -7.62
C GLY A 201 -1.77 -20.14 -7.33
N THR A 202 -1.74 -19.33 -6.26
CA THR A 202 -2.78 -18.32 -6.03
C THR A 202 -2.76 -17.29 -7.14
N GLN A 203 -3.93 -17.02 -7.72
CA GLN A 203 -4.10 -15.98 -8.74
C GLN A 203 -4.49 -14.66 -8.09
N GLY A 204 -3.74 -13.57 -8.38
CA GLY A 204 -3.93 -12.26 -7.77
C GLY A 204 -3.71 -12.28 -6.25
N HIS A 205 -4.44 -11.43 -5.54
CA HIS A 205 -4.33 -11.29 -4.07
C HIS A 205 -5.71 -11.33 -3.38
N PRO A 206 -6.45 -12.46 -3.48
CA PRO A 206 -7.80 -12.55 -2.93
C PRO A 206 -7.82 -12.46 -1.40
N ALA A 207 -8.95 -12.03 -0.85
CA ALA A 207 -9.24 -12.13 0.58
C ALA A 207 -9.60 -13.57 0.97
N ASN A 208 -9.63 -13.85 2.28
CA ASN A 208 -10.12 -15.09 2.87
C ASN A 208 -9.32 -16.35 2.49
N LEU A 209 -8.01 -16.24 2.56
CA LEU A 209 -7.08 -17.36 2.42
C LEU A 209 -6.13 -17.48 3.62
N ASP A 210 -5.58 -18.68 3.79
CA ASP A 210 -4.42 -18.87 4.66
C ASP A 210 -3.18 -18.27 4.00
N VAL A 211 -2.67 -17.19 4.62
CA VAL A 211 -1.52 -16.44 4.14
C VAL A 211 -0.41 -16.39 5.18
N ARG A 212 0.75 -15.90 4.78
CA ARG A 212 1.90 -15.70 5.67
C ARG A 212 2.33 -14.26 5.64
N LEU A 213 2.59 -13.69 6.82
CA LEU A 213 3.43 -12.51 6.94
C LEU A 213 4.88 -12.97 6.97
N ARG A 214 5.69 -12.37 6.12
CA ARG A 214 7.11 -12.68 5.98
C ARG A 214 7.95 -11.42 6.15
N LEU A 215 9.16 -11.63 6.61
CA LEU A 215 10.13 -10.57 6.82
C LEU A 215 11.45 -10.96 6.16
N MET A 216 12.06 -10.03 5.42
CA MET A 216 13.39 -10.18 4.84
C MET A 216 14.27 -8.96 5.14
N PRO A 217 15.61 -9.08 5.09
CA PRO A 217 16.48 -7.91 5.16
C PRO A 217 16.25 -6.94 3.99
N LEU A 218 16.25 -5.62 4.22
CA LEU A 218 16.11 -4.61 3.17
C LEU A 218 17.24 -4.71 2.12
N ALA A 219 18.43 -5.14 2.53
CA ALA A 219 19.56 -5.36 1.63
C ALA A 219 19.43 -6.61 0.74
N GLY A 220 18.39 -7.41 0.93
CA GLY A 220 18.20 -8.71 0.29
C GLY A 220 18.64 -9.86 1.19
N GLY A 221 18.24 -11.08 0.80
CA GLY A 221 18.51 -12.31 1.54
C GLY A 221 17.26 -13.13 1.80
N PRO A 222 17.37 -14.32 2.40
CA PRO A 222 16.25 -15.25 2.52
C PRO A 222 15.13 -14.70 3.43
N PRO A 223 13.87 -14.73 2.96
CA PRO A 223 12.73 -14.39 3.78
C PRO A 223 12.47 -15.43 4.88
N ARG A 224 11.87 -14.99 6.00
CA ARG A 224 11.39 -15.87 7.05
C ARG A 224 9.91 -15.63 7.34
N ASP A 225 9.16 -16.68 7.60
CA ASP A 225 7.78 -16.59 8.07
C ASP A 225 7.77 -16.05 9.50
N ILE A 226 6.96 -15.04 9.78
CA ILE A 226 6.78 -14.47 11.12
C ILE A 226 5.39 -14.72 11.67
N ALA A 227 4.37 -14.90 10.82
CA ALA A 227 3.03 -15.31 11.22
C ALA A 227 2.34 -16.06 10.09
N LYS A 228 1.43 -16.97 10.48
CA LYS A 228 0.43 -17.60 9.59
C LYS A 228 -0.95 -17.19 10.06
N LEU A 229 -1.80 -16.76 9.15
CA LEU A 229 -3.11 -16.23 9.50
C LEU A 229 -4.10 -16.39 8.34
N PHE A 230 -5.39 -16.38 8.68
CA PHE A 230 -6.46 -16.24 7.70
C PHE A 230 -6.63 -14.76 7.37
N GLY A 231 -6.43 -14.35 6.11
CA GLY A 231 -6.36 -12.97 5.67
C GLY A 231 -6.36 -12.83 4.15
N GLY A 232 -5.37 -12.16 3.60
CA GLY A 232 -5.23 -11.86 2.17
C GLY A 232 -5.40 -10.38 1.87
N GLN A 233 -6.16 -10.04 0.83
CA GLN A 233 -6.52 -8.66 0.52
C GLN A 233 -6.98 -7.91 1.77
N GLY A 234 -6.46 -6.71 2.03
CA GLY A 234 -6.76 -5.91 3.21
C GLY A 234 -5.89 -6.20 4.44
N THR A 235 -5.07 -7.25 4.43
CA THR A 235 -4.20 -7.60 5.57
C THR A 235 -3.13 -6.55 5.82
N ILE A 236 -2.32 -6.20 4.79
CA ILE A 236 -1.25 -5.20 4.83
C ILE A 236 -1.11 -4.49 3.47
N ASN A 237 -2.19 -4.09 2.83
CA ASN A 237 -2.14 -3.45 1.50
C ASN A 237 -1.43 -2.09 1.47
N VAL A 238 -1.23 -1.47 2.62
CA VAL A 238 -0.65 -0.13 2.79
C VAL A 238 0.46 -0.14 3.83
N PRO A 239 1.34 0.88 3.85
CA PRO A 239 2.39 0.99 4.85
C PRO A 239 1.84 0.88 6.27
N CYS A 240 2.29 -0.12 7.01
CA CYS A 240 1.69 -0.54 8.29
C CYS A 240 2.64 -0.54 9.49
N TRP A 241 3.90 -0.12 9.30
CA TRP A 241 4.90 -0.04 10.36
C TRP A 241 4.62 1.12 11.33
N SER A 242 4.94 0.91 12.62
CA SER A 242 5.08 2.01 13.58
C SER A 242 6.26 2.90 13.20
N PRO A 243 6.21 4.22 13.50
CA PRO A 243 7.30 5.14 13.16
C PRO A 243 8.67 4.76 13.73
N ASP A 244 8.71 4.05 14.87
CA ASP A 244 9.94 3.56 15.52
C ASP A 244 10.40 2.19 15.01
N ALA A 245 9.73 1.64 14.00
CA ALA A 245 9.98 0.33 13.39
C ALA A 245 9.93 -0.88 14.34
N LYS A 246 9.39 -0.73 15.57
CA LYS A 246 9.32 -1.82 16.53
C LYS A 246 8.09 -2.70 16.38
N CYS A 247 7.03 -2.15 15.80
CA CYS A 247 5.75 -2.81 15.60
C CYS A 247 5.25 -2.60 14.17
N PHE A 248 4.32 -3.43 13.77
CA PHE A 248 3.49 -3.20 12.58
C PHE A 248 2.07 -3.65 12.86
N ALA A 249 1.11 -3.06 12.17
CA ALA A 249 -0.29 -3.42 12.25
C ALA A 249 -0.70 -4.31 11.07
N PHE A 250 -1.60 -5.24 11.28
CA PHE A 250 -2.17 -6.06 10.22
C PHE A 250 -3.60 -6.46 10.53
N MET A 251 -4.39 -6.74 9.50
CA MET A 251 -5.73 -7.32 9.64
C MET A 251 -5.67 -8.83 9.54
N ARG A 252 -6.39 -9.47 10.44
CA ARG A 252 -6.66 -10.89 10.45
C ARG A 252 -8.16 -11.12 10.40
N TYR A 253 -8.63 -11.92 9.47
CA TYR A 253 -10.03 -12.29 9.37
C TYR A 253 -10.36 -13.44 10.30
N VAL A 254 -11.62 -13.53 10.69
CA VAL A 254 -12.16 -14.64 11.48
C VAL A 254 -13.14 -15.37 10.57
N ALA A 255 -12.93 -16.68 10.41
CA ALA A 255 -13.80 -17.54 9.66
C ALA A 255 -15.14 -17.76 10.39
#